data_b36286739c895311fe342f0e4166ae81
#
_entry.id   b36286739c895311fe342f0e4166ae81
#
_cell.length_a   1.000
_cell.length_b   1.000
_cell.length_c   1.000
_cell.angle_alpha   90.00
_cell.angle_beta   90.00
_cell.angle_gamma   90.00
#
_symmetry.space_group_name_H-M   'P 1'
#
loop_
_entity.id
_entity.type
_entity.pdbx_description
1 polymer ?
#
loop_
_entity_poly.entity_id
_entity_poly.type
_entity_poly.pdbx_seq_one_letter_code
_entity_poly.pdbx_strand_id
1 'polypeptide(L)'
;GSLSSGAIPGWDKRNQFNFAILEGLAKKYNFSLDDPFESLPEKIKKLLLYGDSSKARNSFKGIIKGYENSWLKAGPQEVKNKLIKFRSLQPCKFCHGSRLNKISLSVKIQCDKKNLNIFDIVNMPLQKAKSNLEHVVISKSKKNVVSYLLEEILNRINFLLEIGLSYLSLNRNSSTLSGGELQRIRLATQIGARLSGVMYVLDEPSRGLHQRD
;
A
#
# COMPACT_ATOMS: atom_id res chain seq x y z
N GLY A 1 16.50 22.41 -4.74
CA GLY A 1 16.34 23.60 -3.91
C GLY A 1 17.25 23.59 -2.69
N SER A 2 17.46 24.75 -2.06
CA SER A 2 18.27 24.89 -0.84
C SER A 2 17.43 24.71 0.43
N LEU A 3 18.10 24.46 1.57
CA LEU A 3 17.42 24.34 2.87
C LEU A 3 16.71 25.64 3.26
N SER A 4 17.35 26.79 2.98
CA SER A 4 16.77 28.11 3.24
C SER A 4 15.51 28.39 2.38
N SER A 5 15.45 27.85 1.18
CA SER A 5 14.30 27.99 0.26
C SER A 5 13.19 26.96 0.47
N GLY A 6 13.36 26.01 1.39
CA GLY A 6 12.35 25.03 1.73
C GLY A 6 12.50 23.68 1.01
N ALA A 7 13.72 23.27 0.69
CA ALA A 7 14.00 21.92 0.13
C ALA A 7 13.41 20.80 1.01
N ILE A 8 13.34 21.03 2.32
CA ILE A 8 12.69 20.11 3.27
C ILE A 8 11.52 20.87 3.90
N PRO A 9 10.26 20.48 3.60
CA PRO A 9 9.08 21.16 4.13
C PRO A 9 9.08 21.22 5.66
N GLY A 10 8.74 22.39 6.22
CA GLY A 10 8.73 22.60 7.68
C GLY A 10 10.11 22.76 8.33
N TRP A 11 11.20 22.80 7.53
CA TRP A 11 12.57 23.08 7.93
C TRP A 11 13.14 24.28 7.16
N ASP A 12 12.32 25.26 6.91
CA ASP A 12 12.64 26.50 6.23
C ASP A 12 12.46 27.71 7.15
N LYS A 13 12.79 28.91 6.67
CA LYS A 13 12.70 30.19 7.40
C LYS A 13 11.32 30.47 8.01
N ARG A 14 10.23 29.85 7.52
CA ARG A 14 8.88 30.01 8.06
C ARG A 14 8.70 29.27 9.39
N ASN A 15 9.50 28.25 9.65
CA ASN A 15 9.55 27.56 10.95
C ASN A 15 10.83 27.95 11.70
N GLN A 16 10.77 29.05 12.45
CA GLN A 16 11.92 29.60 13.15
C GLN A 16 12.64 28.61 14.08
N PHE A 17 11.88 27.75 14.76
CA PHE A 17 12.46 26.75 15.67
C PHE A 17 13.31 25.71 14.93
N ASN A 18 12.74 25.10 13.90
CA ASN A 18 13.48 24.11 13.11
C ASN A 18 14.64 24.75 12.33
N PHE A 19 14.44 25.97 11.83
CA PHE A 19 15.47 26.69 11.09
C PHE A 19 16.67 27.04 11.96
N ALA A 20 16.46 27.48 13.20
CA ALA A 20 17.54 27.73 14.15
C ALA A 20 18.40 26.49 14.45
N ILE A 21 17.77 25.30 14.47
CA ILE A 21 18.51 24.03 14.59
C ILE A 21 19.40 23.82 13.36
N LEU A 22 18.90 24.08 12.15
CA LEU A 22 19.70 23.98 10.91
C LEU A 22 20.87 24.97 10.91
N GLU A 23 20.65 26.21 11.35
CA GLU A 23 21.71 27.21 11.46
C GLU A 23 22.81 26.77 12.45
N GLY A 24 22.43 26.19 13.57
CA GLY A 24 23.36 25.61 14.53
C GLY A 24 24.20 24.48 13.94
N LEU A 25 23.56 23.60 13.15
CA LEU A 25 24.25 22.52 12.45
C LEU A 25 25.14 23.02 11.33
N ALA A 26 24.69 24.02 10.56
CA ALA A 26 25.48 24.66 9.50
C ALA A 26 26.77 25.26 10.02
N LYS A 27 26.69 25.97 11.15
CA LYS A 27 27.87 26.51 11.84
C LYS A 27 28.81 25.42 12.37
N LYS A 28 28.25 24.37 12.99
CA LYS A 28 29.03 23.28 13.60
C LYS A 28 29.76 22.42 12.56
N TYR A 29 29.14 22.18 11.44
CA TYR A 29 29.66 21.26 10.40
C TYR A 29 30.13 21.98 9.13
N ASN A 30 30.17 23.30 9.14
CA ASN A 30 30.70 24.19 8.10
C ASN A 30 30.09 23.92 6.72
N PHE A 31 28.78 24.04 6.59
CA PHE A 31 28.08 23.99 5.31
C PHE A 31 27.09 25.15 5.16
N SER A 32 26.73 25.50 3.91
CA SER A 32 25.79 26.58 3.62
C SER A 32 24.37 26.07 3.54
N LEU A 33 23.40 26.81 4.13
CA LEU A 33 21.97 26.53 4.00
C LEU A 33 21.40 27.00 2.66
N ASP A 34 22.13 27.84 1.93
CA ASP A 34 21.72 28.38 0.62
C ASP A 34 22.18 27.50 -0.54
N ASP A 35 23.08 26.54 -0.30
CA ASP A 35 23.49 25.58 -1.31
C ASP A 35 22.34 24.60 -1.62
N PRO A 36 22.22 24.14 -2.88
CA PRO A 36 21.27 23.10 -3.24
C PRO A 36 21.48 21.84 -2.40
N PHE A 37 20.39 21.28 -1.84
CA PHE A 37 20.48 20.07 -1.00
C PHE A 37 21.22 18.91 -1.71
N GLU A 38 21.06 18.80 -3.02
CA GLU A 38 21.72 17.77 -3.84
C GLU A 38 23.24 17.92 -3.91
N SER A 39 23.76 19.15 -3.84
CA SER A 39 25.21 19.44 -3.87
C SER A 39 25.90 19.26 -2.53
N LEU A 40 25.15 19.13 -1.43
CA LEU A 40 25.72 18.92 -0.11
C LEU A 40 26.47 17.58 -0.04
N PRO A 41 27.59 17.51 0.70
CA PRO A 41 28.31 16.26 0.92
C PRO A 41 27.40 15.17 1.53
N GLU A 42 27.57 13.91 1.13
CA GLU A 42 26.76 12.79 1.62
C GLU A 42 26.78 12.65 3.16
N LYS A 43 27.86 13.01 3.80
CA LYS A 43 27.98 13.07 5.26
C LYS A 43 26.96 14.05 5.88
N ILE A 44 26.83 15.23 5.28
CA ILE A 44 25.90 16.27 5.74
C ILE A 44 24.44 15.85 5.45
N LYS A 45 24.17 15.31 4.29
CA LYS A 45 22.83 14.76 3.96
C LYS A 45 22.39 13.70 4.98
N LYS A 46 23.27 12.75 5.29
CA LYS A 46 23.00 11.70 6.30
C LYS A 46 22.79 12.28 7.69
N LEU A 47 23.61 13.25 8.09
CA LEU A 47 23.47 13.97 9.35
C LEU A 47 22.10 14.66 9.44
N LEU A 48 21.70 15.38 8.40
CA LEU A 48 20.42 16.11 8.37
C LEU A 48 19.24 15.14 8.44
N LEU A 49 19.26 14.08 7.66
CA LEU A 49 18.13 13.14 7.57
C LEU A 49 18.04 12.21 8.80
N TYR A 50 19.17 11.64 9.24
CA TYR A 50 19.18 10.56 10.24
C TYR A 50 19.77 10.97 11.59
N GLY A 51 20.38 12.17 11.66
CA GLY A 51 20.96 12.70 12.90
C GLY A 51 22.43 12.35 13.10
N ASP A 52 22.97 12.87 14.20
CA ASP A 52 24.33 12.60 14.64
C ASP A 52 24.36 11.22 15.34
N SER A 53 25.31 10.38 14.98
CA SER A 53 25.54 9.08 15.60
C SER A 53 26.10 9.16 17.03
N SER A 54 26.37 10.37 17.54
CA SER A 54 26.84 10.55 18.91
C SER A 54 25.75 10.19 19.91
N LYS A 55 26.09 9.41 20.95
CA LYS A 55 25.17 9.02 22.05
C LYS A 55 24.88 10.17 23.04
N ALA A 56 25.26 11.42 22.74
CA ALA A 56 25.04 12.55 23.60
C ALA A 56 23.54 12.84 23.77
N ARG A 57 23.10 13.12 24.99
CA ARG A 57 21.68 13.32 25.36
C ARG A 57 20.99 14.43 24.55
N ASN A 58 21.76 15.41 24.04
CA ASN A 58 21.32 16.57 23.27
C ASN A 58 21.76 16.50 21.78
N SER A 59 22.08 15.31 21.25
CA SER A 59 22.45 15.18 19.83
C SER A 59 21.24 15.38 18.93
N PHE A 60 21.46 15.99 17.77
CA PHE A 60 20.44 16.12 16.75
C PHE A 60 20.02 14.74 16.24
N LYS A 61 18.76 14.41 16.40
CA LYS A 61 18.20 13.05 16.09
C LYS A 61 17.84 12.85 14.62
N GLY A 62 18.00 13.86 13.78
CA GLY A 62 17.64 13.81 12.37
C GLY A 62 16.19 14.24 12.09
N ILE A 63 15.99 14.75 10.89
CA ILE A 63 14.70 15.26 10.42
C ILE A 63 13.66 14.16 10.35
N ILE A 64 14.04 12.97 9.84
CA ILE A 64 13.13 11.82 9.74
C ILE A 64 12.60 11.41 11.11
N LYS A 65 13.49 11.31 12.09
CA LYS A 65 13.10 10.98 13.46
C LYS A 65 12.24 12.08 14.12
N GLY A 66 12.48 13.33 13.74
CA GLY A 66 11.63 14.46 14.14
C GLY A 66 10.20 14.30 13.64
N TYR A 67 10.00 13.95 12.37
CA TYR A 67 8.69 13.68 11.80
C TYR A 67 8.02 12.44 12.41
N GLU A 68 8.76 11.35 12.62
CA GLU A 68 8.24 10.15 13.29
C GLU A 68 7.72 10.48 14.70
N ASN A 69 8.49 11.22 15.49
CA ASN A 69 8.10 11.64 16.83
C ASN A 69 6.88 12.57 16.79
N SER A 70 6.82 13.49 15.83
CA SER A 70 5.68 14.37 15.64
C SER A 70 4.41 13.58 15.27
N TRP A 71 4.55 12.56 14.45
CA TRP A 71 3.45 11.66 14.11
C TRP A 71 2.93 10.86 15.33
N LEU A 72 3.85 10.29 16.11
CA LEU A 72 3.50 9.50 17.29
C LEU A 72 2.83 10.33 18.39
N LYS A 73 3.25 11.60 18.53
CA LYS A 73 2.71 12.54 19.52
C LYS A 73 1.48 13.32 19.02
N ALA A 74 1.19 13.29 17.73
CA ALA A 74 0.10 14.05 17.15
C ALA A 74 -1.26 13.55 17.68
N GLY A 75 -1.94 14.36 18.47
CA GLY A 75 -3.30 14.10 18.96
C GLY A 75 -4.36 14.40 17.88
N PRO A 76 -4.52 15.66 17.43
CA PRO A 76 -5.55 16.04 16.47
C PRO A 76 -5.34 15.43 15.08
N GLN A 77 -6.42 15.01 14.43
CA GLN A 77 -6.39 14.45 13.07
C GLN A 77 -5.80 15.41 12.03
N GLU A 78 -5.98 16.70 12.22
CA GLU A 78 -5.42 17.73 11.32
C GLU A 78 -3.89 17.72 11.25
N VAL A 79 -3.21 17.50 12.39
CA VAL A 79 -1.74 17.40 12.42
C VAL A 79 -1.29 16.13 11.72
N LYS A 80 -2.01 15.01 11.91
CA LYS A 80 -1.76 13.76 11.20
C LYS A 80 -1.94 13.93 9.69
N ASN A 81 -2.98 14.62 9.25
CA ASN A 81 -3.23 14.89 7.83
C ASN A 81 -2.10 15.71 7.19
N LYS A 82 -1.51 16.66 7.91
CA LYS A 82 -0.32 17.41 7.42
C LYS A 82 0.92 16.54 7.27
N LEU A 83 1.07 15.54 8.12
CA LEU A 83 2.25 14.64 8.11
C LEU A 83 2.08 13.42 7.19
N ILE A 84 0.85 13.07 6.80
CA ILE A 84 0.56 11.87 5.98
C ILE A 84 1.26 11.92 4.61
N LYS A 85 1.42 13.12 4.04
CA LYS A 85 2.12 13.34 2.77
C LYS A 85 3.61 13.00 2.79
N PHE A 86 4.21 12.90 3.98
CA PHE A 86 5.61 12.49 4.15
C PHE A 86 5.78 10.99 4.40
N ARG A 87 4.68 10.23 4.38
CA ARG A 87 4.70 8.78 4.55
C ARG A 87 4.45 8.08 3.23
N SER A 88 5.18 7.03 2.99
CA SER A 88 4.92 6.10 1.89
C SER A 88 4.56 4.72 2.44
N LEU A 89 3.68 4.03 1.73
CA LEU A 89 3.39 2.64 2.03
C LEU A 89 4.58 1.80 1.57
N GLN A 90 5.22 1.12 2.51
CA GLN A 90 6.31 0.20 2.23
C GLN A 90 5.90 -1.22 2.58
N PRO A 91 6.27 -2.22 1.78
CA PRO A 91 6.03 -3.61 2.14
C PRO A 91 6.74 -3.95 3.46
N CYS A 92 6.06 -4.66 4.34
CA CYS A 92 6.63 -5.11 5.60
C CYS A 92 7.85 -5.99 5.35
N LYS A 93 8.97 -5.71 6.01
CA LYS A 93 10.23 -6.46 5.87
C LYS A 93 10.13 -7.93 6.31
N PHE A 94 9.16 -8.27 7.17
CA PHE A 94 8.95 -9.64 7.67
C PHE A 94 8.00 -10.45 6.80
N CYS A 95 6.87 -9.87 6.40
CA CYS A 95 5.85 -10.60 5.65
C CYS A 95 5.80 -10.25 4.16
N HIS A 96 6.64 -9.31 3.69
CA HIS A 96 6.71 -8.86 2.29
C HIS A 96 5.34 -8.57 1.65
N GLY A 97 4.40 -8.05 2.46
CA GLY A 97 3.05 -7.72 2.01
C GLY A 97 2.02 -8.83 2.18
N SER A 98 2.41 -10.04 2.57
CA SER A 98 1.46 -11.17 2.74
C SER A 98 0.52 -11.01 3.93
N ARG A 99 0.88 -10.21 4.94
CA ARG A 99 0.17 -10.04 6.21
C ARG A 99 0.02 -11.35 7.01
N LEU A 100 0.72 -12.38 6.60
CA LEU A 100 0.70 -13.71 7.20
C LEU A 100 2.09 -14.07 7.73
N ASN A 101 2.11 -14.94 8.73
CA ASN A 101 3.36 -15.50 9.25
C ASN A 101 3.89 -16.63 8.33
N LYS A 102 5.14 -17.06 8.55
CA LYS A 102 5.78 -18.11 7.75
C LYS A 102 5.06 -19.45 7.84
N ILE A 103 4.46 -19.78 9.00
CA ILE A 103 3.72 -21.03 9.22
C ILE A 103 2.46 -21.04 8.37
N SER A 104 1.68 -19.96 8.36
CA SER A 104 0.49 -19.85 7.51
C SER A 104 0.83 -19.91 6.02
N LEU A 105 1.97 -19.34 5.60
CA LEU A 105 2.42 -19.41 4.21
C LEU A 105 2.99 -20.78 3.81
N SER A 106 3.30 -21.65 4.77
CA SER A 106 3.71 -23.03 4.47
C SER A 106 2.55 -23.94 4.08
N VAL A 107 1.31 -23.53 4.40
CA VAL A 107 0.11 -24.24 3.94
C VAL A 107 -0.07 -23.99 2.44
N LYS A 108 -0.08 -25.07 1.66
CA LYS A 108 -0.18 -25.03 0.20
C LYS A 108 -1.31 -25.92 -0.29
N ILE A 109 -1.93 -25.50 -1.37
CA ILE A 109 -2.82 -26.35 -2.17
C ILE A 109 -2.11 -26.76 -3.45
N GLN A 110 -2.33 -27.99 -3.86
CA GLN A 110 -1.82 -28.49 -5.12
C GLN A 110 -2.78 -28.10 -6.24
N CYS A 111 -2.30 -27.30 -7.19
CA CYS A 111 -3.03 -26.92 -8.38
C CYS A 111 -2.26 -27.48 -9.59
N ASP A 112 -2.75 -28.56 -10.18
CA ASP A 112 -2.03 -29.31 -11.23
C ASP A 112 -0.60 -29.68 -10.77
N LYS A 113 0.43 -29.14 -11.41
CA LYS A 113 1.84 -29.40 -11.09
C LYS A 113 2.47 -28.40 -10.10
N LYS A 114 1.68 -27.42 -9.59
CA LYS A 114 2.17 -26.34 -8.73
C LYS A 114 1.57 -26.43 -7.34
N ASN A 115 2.41 -26.14 -6.36
CA ASN A 115 1.95 -25.94 -4.97
C ASN A 115 1.87 -24.45 -4.69
N LEU A 116 0.67 -23.94 -4.45
CA LEU A 116 0.39 -22.53 -4.23
C LEU A 116 -0.10 -22.29 -2.81
N ASN A 117 0.40 -21.26 -2.15
CA ASN A 117 -0.17 -20.78 -0.90
C ASN A 117 -1.22 -19.70 -1.17
N ILE A 118 -1.93 -19.27 -0.14
CA ILE A 118 -2.98 -18.26 -0.26
C ILE A 118 -2.46 -16.92 -0.82
N PHE A 119 -1.24 -16.51 -0.45
CA PHE A 119 -0.66 -15.26 -0.93
C PHE A 119 -0.32 -15.31 -2.42
N ASP A 120 0.14 -16.47 -2.91
CA ASP A 120 0.38 -16.67 -4.36
C ASP A 120 -0.93 -16.49 -5.15
N ILE A 121 -2.03 -17.06 -4.64
CA ILE A 121 -3.33 -17.03 -5.31
C ILE A 121 -3.91 -15.60 -5.32
N VAL A 122 -3.89 -14.90 -4.19
CA VAL A 122 -4.49 -13.56 -4.10
C VAL A 122 -3.69 -12.47 -4.81
N ASN A 123 -2.39 -12.70 -5.09
CA ASN A 123 -1.54 -11.76 -5.81
C ASN A 123 -1.56 -11.91 -7.33
N MET A 124 -1.99 -13.06 -7.85
CA MET A 124 -2.05 -13.23 -9.30
C MET A 124 -3.31 -12.57 -9.88
N PRO A 125 -3.32 -12.23 -11.19
CA PRO A 125 -4.51 -11.77 -11.87
C PRO A 125 -5.67 -12.76 -11.75
N LEU A 126 -6.91 -12.26 -11.64
CA LEU A 126 -8.12 -13.07 -11.45
C LEU A 126 -8.24 -14.18 -12.48
N GLN A 127 -7.95 -13.91 -13.76
CA GLN A 127 -7.96 -14.92 -14.82
C GLN A 127 -7.04 -16.09 -14.50
N LYS A 128 -5.84 -15.82 -14.00
CA LYS A 128 -4.84 -16.84 -13.64
C LYS A 128 -5.22 -17.57 -12.36
N ALA A 129 -5.80 -16.83 -11.38
CA ALA A 129 -6.30 -17.42 -10.14
C ALA A 129 -7.41 -18.43 -10.44
N LYS A 130 -8.38 -18.09 -11.31
CA LYS A 130 -9.43 -18.99 -11.80
C LYS A 130 -8.81 -20.26 -12.37
N SER A 131 -7.93 -20.15 -13.37
CA SER A 131 -7.32 -21.30 -14.03
C SER A 131 -6.61 -22.24 -13.07
N ASN A 132 -5.90 -21.71 -12.05
CA ASN A 132 -5.25 -22.55 -11.05
C ASN A 132 -6.28 -23.22 -10.11
N LEU A 133 -7.34 -22.51 -9.70
CA LEU A 133 -8.36 -23.03 -8.79
C LEU A 133 -9.22 -24.12 -9.45
N GLU A 134 -9.47 -24.06 -10.75
CA GLU A 134 -10.17 -25.11 -11.53
C GLU A 134 -9.41 -26.44 -11.52
N HIS A 135 -8.08 -26.42 -11.31
CA HIS A 135 -7.21 -27.60 -11.32
C HIS A 135 -6.69 -28.00 -9.94
N VAL A 136 -7.45 -27.66 -8.87
CA VAL A 136 -7.08 -28.04 -7.50
C VAL A 136 -7.24 -29.53 -7.31
N VAL A 137 -6.21 -30.18 -6.80
CA VAL A 137 -6.22 -31.59 -6.43
C VAL A 137 -6.86 -31.76 -5.05
N ILE A 138 -8.01 -32.39 -5.00
CA ILE A 138 -8.80 -32.56 -3.76
C ILE A 138 -8.74 -34.02 -3.30
N SER A 139 -8.43 -34.23 -2.03
CA SER A 139 -8.48 -35.56 -1.41
C SER A 139 -9.92 -36.08 -1.33
N LYS A 140 -10.10 -37.41 -1.49
CA LYS A 140 -11.42 -38.04 -1.49
C LYS A 140 -12.24 -37.70 -0.22
N SER A 141 -11.61 -37.66 0.94
CA SER A 141 -12.28 -37.40 2.23
C SER A 141 -12.86 -35.98 2.36
N LYS A 142 -12.32 -35.00 1.63
CA LYS A 142 -12.75 -33.59 1.70
C LYS A 142 -13.52 -33.13 0.46
N LYS A 143 -13.73 -34.03 -0.50
CA LYS A 143 -14.25 -33.69 -1.84
C LYS A 143 -15.54 -32.87 -1.76
N ASN A 144 -16.54 -33.34 -1.03
CA ASN A 144 -17.85 -32.68 -0.98
C ASN A 144 -17.80 -31.25 -0.45
N VAL A 145 -17.10 -31.01 0.65
CA VAL A 145 -17.00 -29.67 1.24
C VAL A 145 -16.16 -28.74 0.38
N VAL A 146 -15.01 -29.21 -0.10
CA VAL A 146 -14.11 -28.40 -0.91
C VAL A 146 -14.69 -28.08 -2.28
N SER A 147 -15.39 -29.01 -2.91
CA SER A 147 -16.04 -28.76 -4.21
C SER A 147 -17.09 -27.66 -4.12
N TYR A 148 -17.94 -27.66 -3.09
CA TYR A 148 -18.92 -26.61 -2.87
C TYR A 148 -18.26 -25.23 -2.67
N LEU A 149 -17.21 -25.16 -1.82
CA LEU A 149 -16.49 -23.91 -1.58
C LEU A 149 -15.78 -23.40 -2.83
N LEU A 150 -15.17 -24.29 -3.63
CA LEU A 150 -14.52 -23.93 -4.88
C LEU A 150 -15.52 -23.42 -5.92
N GLU A 151 -16.66 -24.07 -6.05
CA GLU A 151 -17.72 -23.63 -6.95
C GLU A 151 -18.17 -22.20 -6.60
N GLU A 152 -18.42 -21.92 -5.33
CA GLU A 152 -18.81 -20.57 -4.88
C GLU A 152 -17.72 -19.52 -5.14
N ILE A 153 -16.45 -19.86 -4.90
CA ILE A 153 -15.31 -18.97 -5.20
C ILE A 153 -15.19 -18.73 -6.71
N LEU A 154 -15.28 -19.78 -7.52
CA LEU A 154 -15.17 -19.68 -8.97
C LEU A 154 -16.32 -18.88 -9.57
N ASN A 155 -17.55 -19.03 -9.06
CA ASN A 155 -18.70 -18.23 -9.48
C ASN A 155 -18.46 -16.74 -9.24
N ARG A 156 -17.93 -16.37 -8.07
CA ARG A 156 -17.59 -14.97 -7.74
C ARG A 156 -16.45 -14.44 -8.62
N ILE A 157 -15.43 -15.24 -8.87
CA ILE A 157 -14.34 -14.85 -9.78
C ILE A 157 -14.87 -14.68 -11.21
N ASN A 158 -15.69 -15.61 -11.71
CA ASN A 158 -16.30 -15.52 -13.04
C ASN A 158 -17.06 -14.21 -13.20
N PHE A 159 -17.85 -13.85 -12.22
CA PHE A 159 -18.58 -12.59 -12.26
C PHE A 159 -17.66 -11.37 -12.37
N LEU A 160 -16.53 -11.36 -11.62
CA LEU A 160 -15.54 -10.31 -11.75
C LEU A 160 -14.85 -10.29 -13.13
N LEU A 161 -14.69 -11.44 -13.77
CA LEU A 161 -14.15 -11.55 -15.12
C LEU A 161 -15.14 -11.01 -16.16
N GLU A 162 -16.43 -11.32 -16.04
CA GLU A 162 -17.49 -10.85 -16.93
C GLU A 162 -17.62 -9.34 -16.96
N ILE A 163 -17.37 -8.67 -15.84
CA ILE A 163 -17.36 -7.20 -15.77
C ILE A 163 -16.00 -6.57 -16.16
N GLY A 164 -15.10 -7.33 -16.80
CA GLY A 164 -13.85 -6.83 -17.37
C GLY A 164 -12.73 -6.60 -16.37
N LEU A 165 -12.73 -7.23 -15.19
CA LEU A 165 -11.71 -7.07 -14.16
C LEU A 165 -10.65 -8.19 -14.12
N SER A 166 -10.42 -8.86 -15.24
CA SER A 166 -9.53 -10.04 -15.37
C SER A 166 -8.08 -9.80 -14.90
N TYR A 167 -7.60 -8.58 -15.07
CA TYR A 167 -6.24 -8.15 -14.73
C TYR A 167 -6.03 -7.81 -13.27
N LEU A 168 -7.10 -7.59 -12.50
CA LEU A 168 -6.99 -7.28 -11.07
C LEU A 168 -6.54 -8.49 -10.26
N SER A 169 -5.87 -8.23 -9.15
CA SER A 169 -5.57 -9.23 -8.11
C SER A 169 -6.43 -8.99 -6.88
N LEU A 170 -6.78 -10.06 -6.15
CA LEU A 170 -7.57 -9.98 -4.93
C LEU A 170 -6.85 -9.23 -3.79
N ASN A 171 -5.52 -9.18 -3.82
CA ASN A 171 -4.72 -8.45 -2.83
C ASN A 171 -4.58 -6.95 -3.14
N ARG A 172 -5.13 -6.46 -4.25
CA ARG A 172 -5.03 -5.04 -4.60
C ARG A 172 -5.78 -4.17 -3.60
N ASN A 173 -5.11 -3.13 -3.11
CA ASN A 173 -5.73 -2.21 -2.16
C ASN A 173 -6.83 -1.39 -2.85
N SER A 174 -8.00 -1.31 -2.22
CA SER A 174 -9.16 -0.56 -2.75
C SER A 174 -8.86 0.93 -3.01
N SER A 175 -7.96 1.53 -2.22
CA SER A 175 -7.53 2.93 -2.43
C SER A 175 -6.74 3.16 -3.73
N THR A 176 -6.27 2.09 -4.38
CA THR A 176 -5.53 2.15 -5.65
C THR A 176 -6.40 1.85 -6.86
N LEU A 177 -7.68 1.53 -6.64
CA LEU A 177 -8.65 1.28 -7.70
C LEU A 177 -9.10 2.60 -8.33
N SER A 178 -9.29 2.58 -9.65
CA SER A 178 -9.94 3.68 -10.35
C SER A 178 -11.43 3.76 -9.99
N GLY A 179 -12.06 4.92 -10.22
CA GLY A 179 -13.50 5.08 -9.97
C GLY A 179 -14.35 4.05 -10.73
N GLY A 180 -14.01 3.77 -11.99
CA GLY A 180 -14.70 2.77 -12.80
C GLY A 180 -14.50 1.34 -12.30
N GLU A 181 -13.28 0.96 -11.85
CA GLU A 181 -13.03 -0.34 -11.23
C GLU A 181 -13.85 -0.54 -9.96
N LEU A 182 -13.86 0.49 -9.09
CA LEU A 182 -14.64 0.44 -7.84
C LEU A 182 -16.14 0.33 -8.10
N GLN A 183 -16.65 1.06 -9.09
CA GLN A 183 -18.05 0.98 -9.50
C GLN A 183 -18.41 -0.40 -10.01
N ARG A 184 -17.60 -1.00 -10.89
CA ARG A 184 -17.79 -2.37 -11.38
C ARG A 184 -17.79 -3.40 -10.25
N ILE A 185 -16.86 -3.29 -9.27
CA ILE A 185 -16.84 -4.19 -8.11
C ILE A 185 -18.14 -4.05 -7.28
N ARG A 186 -18.64 -2.81 -7.08
CA ARG A 186 -19.92 -2.59 -6.39
C ARG A 186 -21.09 -3.22 -7.13
N LEU A 187 -21.15 -3.06 -8.46
CA LEU A 187 -22.14 -3.73 -9.31
C LEU A 187 -22.06 -5.24 -9.15
N ALA A 188 -20.85 -5.80 -9.23
CA ALA A 188 -20.62 -7.22 -9.02
C ALA A 188 -21.19 -7.71 -7.69
N THR A 189 -20.97 -6.95 -6.63
CA THR A 189 -21.46 -7.34 -5.29
C THR A 189 -22.98 -7.29 -5.21
N GLN A 190 -23.62 -6.32 -5.84
CA GLN A 190 -25.07 -6.13 -5.81
C GLN A 190 -25.80 -7.17 -6.69
N ILE A 191 -25.35 -7.34 -7.93
CA ILE A 191 -25.99 -8.27 -8.89
C ILE A 191 -25.64 -9.72 -8.53
N GLY A 192 -24.40 -9.97 -8.07
CA GLY A 192 -23.93 -11.30 -7.65
C GLY A 192 -24.69 -11.87 -6.46
N ALA A 193 -25.35 -11.04 -5.67
CA ALA A 193 -26.24 -11.49 -4.58
C ALA A 193 -27.52 -12.17 -5.07
N ARG A 194 -27.82 -12.11 -6.39
CA ARG A 194 -29.00 -12.73 -7.03
C ARG A 194 -30.30 -12.52 -6.26
N LEU A 195 -30.47 -11.35 -5.64
CA LEU A 195 -31.70 -11.05 -4.91
C LEU A 195 -32.83 -10.82 -5.91
N SER A 196 -33.86 -11.66 -5.87
CA SER A 196 -35.09 -11.47 -6.62
C SER A 196 -35.98 -10.40 -5.95
N GLY A 197 -36.67 -9.59 -6.75
CA GLY A 197 -37.60 -8.56 -6.24
C GLY A 197 -36.90 -7.27 -5.74
N VAL A 198 -35.64 -7.06 -6.03
CA VAL A 198 -34.89 -5.85 -5.70
C VAL A 198 -34.70 -4.99 -6.96
N MET A 199 -34.99 -3.70 -6.85
CA MET A 199 -34.70 -2.72 -7.89
C MET A 199 -33.32 -2.11 -7.68
N TYR A 200 -32.47 -2.20 -8.71
CA TYR A 200 -31.13 -1.59 -8.71
C TYR A 200 -31.18 -0.28 -9.48
N VAL A 201 -30.86 0.83 -8.79
CA VAL A 201 -30.71 2.15 -9.42
C VAL A 201 -29.22 2.37 -9.67
N LEU A 202 -28.84 2.50 -10.92
CA LEU A 202 -27.44 2.64 -11.35
C LEU A 202 -27.26 4.01 -12.01
N ASP A 203 -26.27 4.75 -11.54
CA ASP A 203 -25.84 6.01 -12.12
C ASP A 203 -24.60 5.79 -12.99
N GLU A 204 -24.69 6.12 -14.28
CA GLU A 204 -23.62 5.92 -15.28
C GLU A 204 -22.94 4.53 -15.21
N PRO A 205 -23.67 3.41 -15.29
CA PRO A 205 -23.12 2.07 -15.04
C PRO A 205 -22.06 1.65 -16.06
N SER A 206 -22.03 2.28 -17.24
CA SER A 206 -21.03 2.04 -18.30
C SER A 206 -19.78 2.91 -18.19
N ARG A 207 -19.66 3.75 -17.18
CA ARG A 207 -18.51 4.64 -17.03
C ARG A 207 -17.21 3.86 -16.86
N GLY A 208 -16.27 4.09 -17.77
CA GLY A 208 -14.97 3.40 -17.78
C GLY A 208 -14.99 2.02 -18.42
N LEU A 209 -16.08 1.63 -19.08
CA LEU A 209 -16.12 0.47 -19.97
C LEU A 209 -15.64 0.88 -21.36
N HIS A 210 -14.90 -0.02 -22.03
CA HIS A 210 -14.58 0.11 -23.44
C HIS A 210 -15.80 -0.33 -24.27
N GLN A 211 -15.95 0.16 -25.50
CA GLN A 211 -17.07 -0.21 -26.39
C GLN A 211 -17.21 -1.72 -26.65
N ARG A 212 -16.19 -2.51 -26.32
CA ARG A 212 -16.18 -3.98 -26.47
C ARG A 212 -16.45 -4.72 -25.15
N ASP A 213 -16.57 -4.03 -24.03
CA ASP A 213 -16.89 -4.59 -22.72
C ASP A 213 -18.40 -4.53 -22.47
#